data_b587d6a00ce3fbf3190158a86194cb0d
#
_entry.id   b587d6a00ce3fbf3190158a86194cb0d
#
_cell.length_a   1.000
_cell.length_b   1.000
_cell.length_c   1.000
_cell.angle_alpha   90.00
_cell.angle_beta   90.00
_cell.angle_gamma   90.00
#
_symmetry.space_group_name_H-M   'P 1'
#
loop_
_entity.id
_entity.type
_entity.pdbx_description
1 polymer ?
#
loop_
_entity_poly.entity_id
_entity_poly.type
_entity_poly.pdbx_seq_one_letter_code
_entity_poly.pdbx_strand_id
1 'polypeptide(L)' 'MTYTWKVVYFLPSAQWQGGNIRGVAFVEAATKAEASYAFKMQYPGQFSTIEKIEKFG' A
#
# COMPACT_ATOMS: atom_id res chain seq x y z
N MET A 1 0.01 19.33 8.35
CA MET A 1 -1.20 19.03 7.58
C MET A 1 -1.01 17.72 6.83
N THR A 2 -1.96 16.84 6.92
CA THR A 2 -1.84 15.53 6.28
C THR A 2 -2.84 15.41 5.16
N TYR A 3 -2.56 14.47 4.27
CA TYR A 3 -3.42 14.14 3.15
C TYR A 3 -3.74 12.66 3.19
N THR A 4 -4.81 12.30 2.53
CA THR A 4 -5.15 10.89 2.37
C THR A 4 -4.47 10.37 1.11
N TRP A 5 -3.76 9.27 1.23
CA TRP A 5 -3.03 8.66 0.12
C TRP A 5 -3.63 7.31 -0.17
N LYS A 6 -3.83 7.05 -1.44
CA LYS A 6 -4.33 5.77 -1.91
C LYS A 6 -3.14 4.91 -2.31
N VAL A 7 -2.99 3.79 -1.64
CA VAL A 7 -1.89 2.87 -1.90
C VAL A 7 -2.45 1.64 -2.59
N VAL A 8 -1.99 1.40 -3.80
CA VAL A 8 -2.35 0.20 -4.55
C VAL A 8 -1.20 -0.77 -4.42
N TYR A 9 -1.49 -1.97 -3.95
CA TYR A 9 -0.44 -2.92 -3.63
C TYR A 9 -0.84 -4.31 -4.11
N PHE A 10 0.16 -5.17 -4.21
CA PHE A 10 -0.04 -6.57 -4.54
C PHE A 10 0.41 -7.44 -3.38
N LEU A 11 -0.38 -8.43 -3.07
CA LEU A 11 0.00 -9.45 -2.10
C LEU A 11 0.28 -10.71 -2.88
N PRO A 12 1.52 -11.21 -2.87
CA PRO A 12 1.79 -12.49 -3.51
C PRO A 12 1.05 -13.57 -2.75
N SER A 13 0.36 -14.40 -3.49
CA SER A 13 -0.36 -15.51 -2.88
C SER A 13 0.26 -16.80 -3.36
N ALA A 14 0.84 -17.53 -2.45
CA ALA A 14 1.44 -18.80 -2.77
C ALA A 14 0.39 -19.84 -3.15
N GLN A 15 -0.84 -19.58 -2.82
CA GLN A 15 -1.92 -20.52 -3.09
C GLN A 15 -2.58 -20.32 -4.44
N TRP A 16 -2.29 -19.19 -5.08
CA TRP A 16 -2.88 -18.89 -6.37
C TRP A 16 -1.82 -19.05 -7.45
N GLN A 17 -2.15 -19.85 -8.41
CA GLN A 17 -1.22 -20.05 -9.51
C GLN A 17 -1.17 -18.79 -10.35
N GLY A 18 -0.04 -18.13 -10.30
CA GLY A 18 0.20 -16.96 -11.13
C GLY A 18 -0.57 -15.74 -10.74
N GLY A 19 -1.10 -15.71 -9.53
CA GLY A 19 -1.93 -14.60 -9.15
C GLY A 19 -1.35 -13.76 -8.04
N ASN A 20 -1.39 -12.46 -8.25
CA ASN A 20 -1.21 -11.52 -7.18
C ASN A 20 -2.58 -10.97 -6.83
N ILE A 21 -2.81 -10.82 -5.54
CA ILE A 21 -4.04 -10.18 -5.09
C ILE A 21 -3.78 -8.70 -5.01
N ARG A 22 -4.54 -7.94 -5.78
CA ARG A 22 -4.41 -6.49 -5.75
C ARG A 22 -5.29 -5.94 -4.64
N GLY A 23 -4.73 -5.07 -3.84
CA GLY A 23 -5.47 -4.42 -2.78
C GLY A 23 -5.32 -2.93 -2.84
N VAL A 24 -6.21 -2.24 -2.16
CA VAL A 24 -6.18 -0.79 -2.04
C VAL A 24 -6.30 -0.44 -0.57
N ALA A 25 -5.40 0.42 -0.12
CA ALA A 25 -5.44 0.90 1.26
C ALA A 25 -5.33 2.41 1.25
N PHE A 26 -5.90 3.03 2.27
CA PHE A 26 -5.82 4.48 2.42
C PHE A 26 -5.04 4.77 3.68
N VAL A 27 -4.04 5.63 3.57
CA VAL A 27 -3.23 6.05 4.70
C VAL A 27 -3.17 7.56 4.73
N GLU A 28 -2.98 8.12 5.91
CA GLU A 28 -2.84 9.56 6.08
C GLU A 28 -1.39 9.88 6.35
N ALA A 29 -0.87 10.82 5.59
CA ALA A 29 0.52 11.23 5.73
C ALA A 29 0.70 12.59 5.09
N ALA A 30 1.75 13.28 5.48
CA ALA A 30 2.05 14.60 4.94
C ALA A 30 2.68 14.50 3.56
N THR A 31 3.42 13.45 3.30
CA THR A 31 4.12 13.27 2.03
C THR A 31 3.94 11.85 1.54
N LYS A 32 4.27 11.66 0.26
CA LYS A 32 4.20 10.34 -0.35
C LYS A 32 5.14 9.36 0.34
N ALA A 33 6.32 9.82 0.70
CA ALA A 33 7.29 8.96 1.37
C ALA A 33 6.78 8.50 2.72
N GLU A 34 6.14 9.41 3.45
CA GLU A 34 5.55 9.05 4.73
C GLU A 34 4.37 8.11 4.56
N ALA A 35 3.62 8.26 3.46
CA ALA A 35 2.51 7.36 3.18
C ALA A 35 3.02 5.94 2.97
N SER A 36 4.11 5.80 2.23
CA SER A 36 4.71 4.51 2.01
C SER A 36 5.16 3.88 3.33
N TYR A 37 5.79 4.68 4.17
CA TYR A 37 6.26 4.20 5.46
C TYR A 37 5.10 3.79 6.36
N ALA A 38 4.05 4.61 6.38
CA ALA A 38 2.87 4.30 7.19
C ALA A 38 2.21 3.01 6.72
N PHE A 39 2.15 2.81 5.41
CA PHE A 39 1.58 1.59 4.88
C PHE A 39 2.38 0.38 5.34
N LYS A 40 3.70 0.47 5.29
CA LYS A 40 4.55 -0.64 5.70
C LYS A 40 4.42 -0.93 7.18
N MET A 41 4.19 0.11 7.98
CA MET A 41 4.02 -0.08 9.41
C MET A 41 2.69 -0.73 9.74
N GLN A 42 1.65 -0.42 8.96
CA GLN A 42 0.33 -1.00 9.18
C GLN A 42 0.25 -2.45 8.73
N TYR A 43 1.08 -2.82 7.77
CA TYR A 43 1.08 -4.17 7.22
C TYR A 43 2.47 -4.77 7.33
N PRO A 44 2.98 -4.92 8.56
CA PRO A 44 4.34 -5.44 8.73
C PRO A 44 4.40 -6.92 8.36
N GLY A 45 5.55 -7.32 7.87
CA GLY A 45 5.76 -8.71 7.55
C GLY A 45 5.02 -9.20 6.33
N GLN A 46 4.33 -8.33 5.65
CA GLN A 46 3.64 -8.71 4.43
C GLN A 46 4.60 -8.62 3.26
N PHE A 47 4.37 -9.50 2.32
CA PHE A 47 5.16 -9.48 1.10
C PHE A 47 4.48 -8.62 0.06
N SER A 48 3.88 -7.55 0.51
CA SER A 48 3.15 -6.68 -0.38
C SER A 48 4.12 -5.80 -1.14
N THR A 49 3.81 -5.62 -2.40
CA THR A 49 4.56 -4.75 -3.27
C THR A 49 3.67 -3.57 -3.61
N ILE A 50 4.16 -2.37 -3.35
CA ILE A 50 3.40 -1.17 -3.65
C ILE A 50 3.50 -0.91 -5.14
N GLU A 51 2.37 -0.87 -5.82
CA GLU A 51 2.34 -0.56 -7.23
C GLU A 51 2.41 0.94 -7.44
N LYS A 52 1.57 1.67 -6.73
CA LYS A 52 1.60 3.11 -6.82
C LYS A 52 0.95 3.73 -5.60
N ILE A 53 1.28 4.98 -5.37
CA ILE A 53 0.70 5.77 -4.29
C ILE A 53 0.22 7.06 -4.91
N GLU A 54 -1.04 7.38 -4.68
CA GLU A 54 -1.63 8.59 -5.23
C GLU A 54 -2.25 9.41 -4.11
N LYS A 55 -2.16 10.72 -4.25
CA LYS A 55 -2.86 11.61 -3.35
C LYS A 55 -4.34 11.53 -3.66
N PHE A 56 -5.14 11.18 -2.68
CA PHE A 56 -6.55 10.94 -2.91
C PHE A 56 -7.41 12.17 -2.73
N GLY A 57 -7.14 12.93 -1.73
CA GLY A 57 -8.01 14.05 -1.46
C GLY A 57 -7.40 15.43 -1.47
#